data_d7334b01a51e2787e2e60f53df838a3e
#
_entry.id   d7334b01a51e2787e2e60f53df838a3e
#
_cell.length_a   1.000
_cell.length_b   1.000
_cell.length_c   1.000
_cell.angle_alpha   90.00
_cell.angle_beta   90.00
_cell.angle_gamma   90.00
#
_symmetry.space_group_name_H-M   'P 1'
#
loop_
_entity.id
_entity.type
_entity.pdbx_description
1 polymer ?
#
loop_
_entity_poly.entity_id
_entity_poly.type
_entity_poly.pdbx_seq_one_letter_code
_entity_poly.pdbx_strand_id
1 'polypeptide(L)'
;MSSYQSINPANNQLLKSWPSHDEAAVSQALDVADRLFHSSWSKGEIPPRLQVLKKLADLIDSRAEELATIASKEMGKLIGQSRSEVKICSQIARYYAENAEHILQPQSYPSELGEAWVEYHPIGVLVAVEPWNFPYYQLMRVLAPNLALGNTVLAKHANIVPHCADVFEKLVREAGAPEGAWTNLFISTDQVADLIADDRVQGVALTGSERAGSAVAEQAGKHLKKSTLELGGNDVFVVLDDADLDEAVRQGVQARLSNCGQVCTAAKRFILHEKIADRFISQFSAALSAATLGDPLDEKTTLGPLSSADARDRLVKQVDEAVANGAKLVTGGKAVDGEGCFYQPTILTGITPDNPAYYQEFFGPVAQVYVVGDDQAAVALANDSHYGLGGSVWTRDIARGRKLASAIETGMVFINSQSDTSAELPFGGVKRSGYGRELSDLGIKEFANQKLVVVAG
;
A
#
# COMPACT_ATOMS: atom_id res chain seq x y z
N MET A 1 -11.70 3.80 27.76
CA MET A 1 -10.99 4.40 26.62
C MET A 1 -10.22 3.27 25.94
N SER A 2 -10.43 3.03 24.67
CA SER A 2 -9.64 2.07 23.91
C SER A 2 -8.20 2.57 23.85
N SER A 3 -7.25 1.74 24.20
CA SER A 3 -5.82 2.07 24.04
C SER A 3 -5.30 1.46 22.73
N TYR A 4 -4.44 2.19 22.05
CA TYR A 4 -3.65 1.63 20.95
C TYR A 4 -2.59 0.70 21.52
N GLN A 5 -2.45 -0.50 20.98
CA GLN A 5 -1.55 -1.52 21.51
C GLN A 5 -0.66 -2.10 20.40
N SER A 6 0.63 -2.18 20.72
CA SER A 6 1.60 -2.93 19.94
C SER A 6 1.72 -4.33 20.54
N ILE A 7 1.38 -5.36 19.78
CA ILE A 7 1.42 -6.77 20.15
C ILE A 7 2.30 -7.50 19.14
N ASN A 8 3.28 -8.25 19.62
CA ASN A 8 4.11 -9.05 18.73
C ASN A 8 3.32 -10.27 18.21
N PRO A 9 3.02 -10.35 16.92
CA PRO A 9 2.21 -11.44 16.37
C PRO A 9 2.94 -12.80 16.34
N ALA A 10 4.26 -12.82 16.54
CA ALA A 10 5.02 -14.08 16.60
C ALA A 10 4.80 -14.83 17.91
N ASN A 11 4.41 -14.14 19.00
CA ASN A 11 4.23 -14.74 20.33
C ASN A 11 3.06 -14.16 21.14
N ASN A 12 2.26 -13.27 20.54
CA ASN A 12 1.12 -12.58 21.15
C ASN A 12 1.45 -11.73 22.40
N GLN A 13 2.72 -11.37 22.62
CA GLN A 13 3.13 -10.54 23.76
C GLN A 13 2.83 -9.06 23.50
N LEU A 14 2.23 -8.41 24.50
CA LEU A 14 2.06 -6.95 24.51
C LEU A 14 3.44 -6.29 24.67
N LEU A 15 3.78 -5.43 23.71
CA LEU A 15 5.04 -4.67 23.70
C LEU A 15 4.88 -3.31 24.39
N LYS A 16 3.85 -2.56 24.01
CA LYS A 16 3.59 -1.21 24.52
C LYS A 16 2.17 -0.76 24.23
N SER A 17 1.65 0.18 25.02
CA SER A 17 0.33 0.81 24.82
C SER A 17 0.44 2.32 24.75
N TRP A 18 -0.45 2.95 24.00
CA TRP A 18 -0.60 4.40 23.89
C TRP A 18 -2.04 4.79 24.22
N PRO A 19 -2.26 5.87 24.98
CA PRO A 19 -3.61 6.37 25.22
C PRO A 19 -4.21 6.92 23.92
N SER A 20 -5.51 6.77 23.75
CA SER A 20 -6.23 7.46 22.67
C SER A 20 -6.32 8.96 22.96
N HIS A 21 -6.28 9.76 21.91
CA HIS A 21 -6.50 11.20 21.98
C HIS A 21 -7.99 11.50 22.18
N ASP A 22 -8.29 12.44 23.05
CA ASP A 22 -9.64 12.98 23.23
C ASP A 22 -9.98 14.06 22.19
N GLU A 23 -11.22 14.52 22.21
CA GLU A 23 -11.70 15.53 21.26
C GLU A 23 -10.92 16.87 21.37
N ALA A 24 -10.48 17.23 22.57
CA ALA A 24 -9.72 18.46 22.77
C ALA A 24 -8.33 18.37 22.12
N ALA A 25 -7.65 17.24 22.25
CA ALA A 25 -6.36 16.98 21.62
C ALA A 25 -6.49 16.95 20.08
N VAL A 26 -7.56 16.35 19.56
CA VAL A 26 -7.84 16.33 18.10
C VAL A 26 -8.10 17.74 17.58
N SER A 27 -8.94 18.52 18.26
CA SER A 27 -9.24 19.91 17.89
C SER A 27 -7.97 20.77 17.90
N GLN A 28 -7.14 20.63 18.93
CA GLN A 28 -5.85 21.34 19.01
C GLN A 28 -4.91 20.97 17.86
N ALA A 29 -4.79 19.70 17.51
CA ALA A 29 -3.95 19.25 16.40
C ALA A 29 -4.42 19.87 15.07
N LEU A 30 -5.74 19.88 14.83
CA LEU A 30 -6.33 20.50 13.65
C LEU A 30 -6.09 22.02 13.62
N ASP A 31 -6.23 22.73 14.75
CA ASP A 31 -5.93 24.17 14.85
C ASP A 31 -4.47 24.48 14.52
N VAL A 32 -3.55 23.62 14.97
CA VAL A 32 -2.11 23.80 14.70
C VAL A 32 -1.81 23.57 13.21
N ALA A 33 -2.36 22.51 12.64
CA ALA A 33 -2.19 22.18 11.21
C ALA A 33 -2.77 23.28 10.30
N ASP A 34 -3.96 23.79 10.62
CA ASP A 34 -4.62 24.86 9.86
C ASP A 34 -3.85 26.18 9.94
N ARG A 35 -3.42 26.62 11.13
CA ARG A 35 -2.57 27.80 11.28
C ARG A 35 -1.27 27.67 10.49
N LEU A 36 -0.62 26.52 10.52
CA LEU A 36 0.59 26.28 9.74
C LEU A 36 0.32 26.37 8.24
N PHE A 37 -0.80 25.81 7.76
CA PHE A 37 -1.20 25.90 6.36
C PHE A 37 -1.37 27.35 5.91
N HIS A 38 -1.88 28.23 6.77
CA HIS A 38 -2.06 29.65 6.47
C HIS A 38 -0.79 30.52 6.63
N SER A 39 0.32 29.92 7.04
CA SER A 39 1.61 30.60 7.22
C SER A 39 2.48 30.58 5.94
N SER A 40 3.66 31.22 6.04
CA SER A 40 4.68 31.15 4.99
C SER A 40 5.27 29.75 4.77
N TRP A 41 5.07 28.82 5.69
CA TRP A 41 5.47 27.42 5.49
C TRP A 41 4.80 26.80 4.27
N SER A 42 3.50 26.89 4.16
CA SER A 42 2.72 26.28 3.08
C SER A 42 2.61 27.17 1.83
N LYS A 43 2.57 28.48 2.01
CA LYS A 43 2.36 29.45 0.92
C LYS A 43 3.64 30.16 0.45
N GLY A 44 4.76 29.85 1.09
CA GLY A 44 6.08 30.39 0.73
C GLY A 44 6.83 29.49 -0.26
N GLU A 45 8.12 29.73 -0.32
CA GLU A 45 9.04 28.99 -1.20
C GLU A 45 9.09 27.49 -0.88
N ILE A 46 9.34 26.67 -1.89
CA ILE A 46 9.43 25.20 -1.78
C ILE A 46 10.69 24.71 -1.07
N PRO A 47 11.91 25.30 -1.29
CA PRO A 47 13.16 24.73 -0.80
C PRO A 47 13.23 24.44 0.70
N PRO A 48 12.67 25.22 1.63
CA PRO A 48 12.68 24.86 3.06
C PRO A 48 12.02 23.51 3.36
N ARG A 49 10.92 23.18 2.66
CA ARG A 49 10.23 21.89 2.80
C ARG A 49 11.06 20.74 2.25
N LEU A 50 11.76 20.95 1.13
CA LEU A 50 12.66 19.96 0.53
C LEU A 50 13.85 19.65 1.42
N GLN A 51 14.36 20.64 2.17
CA GLN A 51 15.43 20.40 3.17
C GLN A 51 14.98 19.49 4.31
N VAL A 52 13.72 19.59 4.74
CA VAL A 52 13.13 18.66 5.73
C VAL A 52 13.13 17.24 5.17
N LEU A 53 12.70 17.04 3.91
CA LEU A 53 12.69 15.71 3.27
C LEU A 53 14.10 15.12 3.15
N LYS A 54 15.12 15.91 2.79
CA LYS A 54 16.51 15.46 2.75
C LYS A 54 16.99 14.97 4.11
N LYS A 55 16.77 15.78 5.15
CA LYS A 55 17.15 15.42 6.52
C LYS A 55 16.37 14.20 7.03
N LEU A 56 15.08 14.09 6.68
CA LEU A 56 14.27 12.94 7.04
C LEU A 56 14.83 11.67 6.40
N ALA A 57 15.22 11.71 5.12
CA ALA A 57 15.85 10.59 4.45
C ALA A 57 17.16 10.16 5.15
N ASP A 58 18.00 11.12 5.53
CA ASP A 58 19.27 10.85 6.25
C ASP A 58 19.01 10.24 7.63
N LEU A 59 18.00 10.72 8.37
CA LEU A 59 17.60 10.17 9.66
C LEU A 59 17.08 8.74 9.53
N ILE A 60 16.25 8.46 8.51
CA ILE A 60 15.74 7.12 8.23
C ILE A 60 16.90 6.16 7.93
N ASP A 61 17.84 6.54 7.07
CA ASP A 61 19.00 5.71 6.74
C ASP A 61 19.88 5.45 7.98
N SER A 62 20.13 6.47 8.80
CA SER A 62 20.95 6.35 10.01
C SER A 62 20.33 5.49 11.12
N ARG A 63 18.99 5.37 11.13
CA ARG A 63 18.22 4.59 12.12
C ARG A 63 17.53 3.37 11.50
N ALA A 64 18.01 2.91 10.33
CA ALA A 64 17.33 1.88 9.56
C ALA A 64 17.10 0.58 10.34
N GLU A 65 18.07 0.11 11.11
CA GLU A 65 17.95 -1.14 11.89
C GLU A 65 16.95 -1.00 13.05
N GLU A 66 16.92 0.16 13.72
CA GLU A 66 15.93 0.45 14.78
C GLU A 66 14.51 0.41 14.20
N LEU A 67 14.29 1.13 13.09
CA LEU A 67 12.99 1.21 12.43
C LEU A 67 12.53 -0.15 11.91
N ALA A 68 13.42 -0.89 11.27
CA ALA A 68 13.13 -2.24 10.77
C ALA A 68 12.75 -3.19 11.92
N THR A 69 13.47 -3.14 13.05
CA THR A 69 13.19 -3.95 14.23
C THR A 69 11.82 -3.64 14.82
N ILE A 70 11.43 -2.36 14.89
CA ILE A 70 10.11 -1.95 15.38
C ILE A 70 9.01 -2.52 14.47
N ALA A 71 9.11 -2.34 13.15
CA ALA A 71 8.13 -2.86 12.20
C ALA A 71 8.00 -4.39 12.27
N SER A 72 9.13 -5.11 12.33
CA SER A 72 9.13 -6.57 12.45
C SER A 72 8.43 -7.04 13.73
N LYS A 73 8.67 -6.39 14.86
CA LYS A 73 8.03 -6.74 16.15
C LYS A 73 6.55 -6.42 16.19
N GLU A 74 6.11 -5.31 15.57
CA GLU A 74 4.70 -4.89 15.62
C GLU A 74 3.78 -5.66 14.69
N MET A 75 4.27 -6.05 13.50
CA MET A 75 3.38 -6.65 12.50
C MET A 75 3.89 -7.99 11.92
N GLY A 76 5.01 -8.51 12.40
CA GLY A 76 5.51 -9.84 12.02
C GLY A 76 6.26 -9.91 10.70
N LYS A 77 6.59 -8.77 10.06
CA LYS A 77 7.37 -8.74 8.84
C LYS A 77 8.80 -9.23 9.07
N LEU A 78 9.35 -10.02 8.16
CA LEU A 78 10.75 -10.46 8.24
C LEU A 78 11.69 -9.26 8.29
N ILE A 79 12.73 -9.34 9.11
CA ILE A 79 13.68 -8.22 9.32
C ILE A 79 14.30 -7.72 8.01
N GLY A 80 14.66 -8.60 7.09
CA GLY A 80 15.16 -8.22 5.77
C GLY A 80 14.14 -7.43 4.94
N GLN A 81 12.86 -7.79 5.02
CA GLN A 81 11.77 -7.06 4.35
C GLN A 81 11.48 -5.73 5.02
N SER A 82 11.59 -5.65 6.35
CA SER A 82 11.47 -4.37 7.08
C SER A 82 12.60 -3.41 6.75
N ARG A 83 13.84 -3.90 6.60
CA ARG A 83 14.97 -3.07 6.11
C ARG A 83 14.72 -2.54 4.71
N SER A 84 14.14 -3.37 3.82
CA SER A 84 13.77 -2.94 2.46
C SER A 84 12.69 -1.87 2.46
N GLU A 85 11.68 -1.99 3.35
CA GLU A 85 10.65 -0.98 3.55
C GLU A 85 11.23 0.36 4.04
N VAL A 86 12.12 0.32 5.04
CA VAL A 86 12.78 1.53 5.54
C VAL A 86 13.61 2.20 4.44
N LYS A 87 14.30 1.40 3.62
CA LYS A 87 15.09 1.91 2.49
C LYS A 87 14.21 2.61 1.44
N ILE A 88 13.09 2.04 1.04
CA ILE A 88 12.20 2.71 0.06
C ILE A 88 11.63 4.01 0.64
N CYS A 89 11.39 4.12 1.95
CA CYS A 89 10.98 5.38 2.58
C CYS A 89 12.02 6.49 2.39
N SER A 90 13.30 6.20 2.63
CA SER A 90 14.36 7.20 2.41
C SER A 90 14.49 7.58 0.93
N GLN A 91 14.32 6.62 0.02
CA GLN A 91 14.32 6.88 -1.43
C GLN A 91 13.18 7.78 -1.87
N ILE A 92 11.94 7.57 -1.34
CA ILE A 92 10.80 8.42 -1.65
C ILE A 92 11.03 9.85 -1.14
N ALA A 93 11.53 10.01 0.08
CA ALA A 93 11.84 11.32 0.63
C ALA A 93 12.90 12.07 -0.22
N ARG A 94 13.96 11.38 -0.67
CA ARG A 94 14.98 11.94 -1.57
C ARG A 94 14.41 12.30 -2.93
N TYR A 95 13.60 11.41 -3.51
CA TYR A 95 12.98 11.66 -4.81
C TYR A 95 12.21 12.97 -4.84
N TYR A 96 11.31 13.19 -3.87
CA TYR A 96 10.56 14.44 -3.81
C TYR A 96 11.42 15.63 -3.42
N ALA A 97 12.42 15.43 -2.56
CA ALA A 97 13.38 16.49 -2.23
C ALA A 97 14.19 17.00 -3.43
N GLU A 98 14.42 16.13 -4.42
CA GLU A 98 15.21 16.44 -5.61
C GLU A 98 14.37 16.88 -6.81
N ASN A 99 13.11 16.41 -6.89
CA ASN A 99 12.31 16.55 -8.10
C ASN A 99 11.05 17.44 -7.92
N ALA A 100 10.58 17.68 -6.70
CA ALA A 100 9.31 18.36 -6.48
C ALA A 100 9.27 19.78 -7.07
N GLU A 101 10.37 20.54 -6.96
CA GLU A 101 10.44 21.89 -7.52
C GLU A 101 10.29 21.90 -9.06
N HIS A 102 10.88 20.92 -9.73
CA HIS A 102 10.72 20.74 -11.18
C HIS A 102 9.30 20.27 -11.55
N ILE A 103 8.76 19.30 -10.83
CA ILE A 103 7.43 18.72 -11.08
C ILE A 103 6.33 19.78 -10.91
N LEU A 104 6.50 20.71 -9.97
CA LEU A 104 5.54 21.76 -9.63
C LEU A 104 5.71 23.05 -10.46
N GLN A 105 6.62 23.07 -11.45
CA GLN A 105 6.74 24.21 -12.37
C GLN A 105 5.42 24.47 -13.09
N PRO A 106 5.04 25.75 -13.30
CA PRO A 106 3.85 26.09 -14.08
C PRO A 106 3.86 25.46 -15.45
N GLN A 107 2.73 24.90 -15.86
CA GLN A 107 2.57 24.30 -17.18
C GLN A 107 1.83 25.24 -18.10
N SER A 108 2.51 25.71 -19.19
CA SER A 108 1.90 26.58 -20.20
C SER A 108 0.92 25.84 -21.09
N TYR A 109 -0.14 26.55 -21.49
CA TYR A 109 -1.17 26.05 -22.40
C TYR A 109 -1.35 27.04 -23.59
N PRO A 110 -1.37 26.55 -24.84
CA PRO A 110 -1.76 27.37 -25.98
C PRO A 110 -3.21 27.85 -25.84
N SER A 111 -3.46 29.15 -25.98
CA SER A 111 -4.80 29.72 -25.86
C SER A 111 -4.98 30.97 -26.72
N GLU A 112 -6.14 31.09 -27.35
CA GLU A 112 -6.55 32.32 -28.08
C GLU A 112 -6.96 33.45 -27.12
N LEU A 113 -7.14 33.15 -25.83
CA LEU A 113 -7.49 34.16 -24.81
C LEU A 113 -6.29 34.98 -24.34
N GLY A 114 -5.06 34.54 -24.68
CA GLY A 114 -3.82 35.17 -24.28
C GLY A 114 -2.84 34.19 -23.63
N GLU A 115 -1.87 34.69 -22.88
CA GLU A 115 -0.91 33.85 -22.15
C GLU A 115 -1.62 33.05 -21.06
N ALA A 116 -1.54 31.71 -21.09
CA ALA A 116 -2.24 30.82 -20.16
C ALA A 116 -1.32 29.75 -19.58
N TRP A 117 -1.42 29.50 -18.27
CA TRP A 117 -0.69 28.45 -17.58
C TRP A 117 -1.46 27.90 -16.40
N VAL A 118 -1.06 26.70 -15.94
CA VAL A 118 -1.56 26.10 -14.70
C VAL A 118 -0.47 26.10 -13.65
N GLU A 119 -0.77 26.59 -12.47
CA GLU A 119 0.05 26.57 -11.27
C GLU A 119 -0.44 25.47 -10.31
N TYR A 120 0.47 24.91 -9.51
CA TYR A 120 0.16 23.88 -8.51
C TYR A 120 0.29 24.46 -7.11
N HIS A 121 -0.81 24.54 -6.38
CA HIS A 121 -0.84 25.07 -5.03
C HIS A 121 -1.35 24.03 -4.02
N PRO A 122 -0.88 24.04 -2.74
CA PRO A 122 -1.45 23.18 -1.71
C PRO A 122 -2.92 23.56 -1.45
N ILE A 123 -3.72 22.57 -1.07
CA ILE A 123 -5.17 22.77 -0.85
C ILE A 123 -5.54 22.98 0.62
N GLY A 124 -4.75 22.49 1.59
CA GLY A 124 -5.09 22.66 3.00
C GLY A 124 -4.60 21.54 3.91
N VAL A 125 -5.35 21.35 4.99
CA VAL A 125 -5.15 20.21 5.90
C VAL A 125 -5.73 18.96 5.26
N LEU A 126 -4.96 17.89 5.28
CA LEU A 126 -5.37 16.56 4.82
C LEU A 126 -5.52 15.61 6.00
N VAL A 127 -6.42 14.65 5.87
CA VAL A 127 -6.49 13.47 6.74
C VAL A 127 -5.90 12.28 6.01
N ALA A 128 -4.97 11.57 6.62
CA ALA A 128 -4.41 10.31 6.12
C ALA A 128 -4.85 9.14 7.00
N VAL A 129 -5.41 8.10 6.41
CA VAL A 129 -5.83 6.87 7.11
C VAL A 129 -5.07 5.69 6.51
N GLU A 130 -4.11 5.15 7.29
CA GLU A 130 -3.12 4.23 6.74
C GLU A 130 -3.13 2.87 7.42
N PRO A 131 -2.87 1.78 6.67
CA PRO A 131 -2.91 0.41 7.17
C PRO A 131 -1.56 -0.01 7.76
N TRP A 132 -1.54 -1.21 8.32
CA TRP A 132 -0.45 -1.77 9.11
C TRP A 132 0.60 -2.56 8.30
N ASN A 133 0.32 -2.92 7.04
CA ASN A 133 1.13 -3.92 6.32
C ASN A 133 2.50 -3.42 5.85
N PHE A 134 2.64 -2.11 5.65
CA PHE A 134 3.91 -1.41 5.41
C PHE A 134 3.90 -0.11 6.24
N PRO A 135 4.16 -0.21 7.57
CA PRO A 135 3.81 0.85 8.50
C PRO A 135 4.53 2.19 8.25
N TYR A 136 5.74 2.17 7.71
CA TYR A 136 6.44 3.41 7.37
C TYR A 136 6.20 3.84 5.91
N TYR A 137 6.17 2.89 4.99
CA TYR A 137 5.98 3.17 3.57
C TYR A 137 4.62 3.83 3.29
N GLN A 138 3.56 3.36 3.92
CA GLN A 138 2.23 3.94 3.78
C GLN A 138 2.20 5.41 4.23
N LEU A 139 2.79 5.71 5.38
CA LEU A 139 2.89 7.10 5.88
C LEU A 139 3.76 7.97 4.96
N MET A 140 4.88 7.43 4.45
CA MET A 140 5.81 8.17 3.60
C MET A 140 5.20 8.53 2.24
N ARG A 141 4.39 7.65 1.65
CA ARG A 141 3.70 7.91 0.37
C ARG A 141 2.80 9.14 0.44
N VAL A 142 2.15 9.37 1.58
CA VAL A 142 1.31 10.55 1.80
C VAL A 142 2.14 11.74 2.26
N LEU A 143 3.08 11.53 3.20
CA LEU A 143 3.88 12.62 3.76
C LEU A 143 4.71 13.34 2.69
N ALA A 144 5.55 12.59 1.95
CA ALA A 144 6.60 13.22 1.15
C ALA A 144 6.06 14.16 0.05
N PRO A 145 5.09 13.76 -0.80
CA PRO A 145 4.53 14.64 -1.80
C PRO A 145 3.77 15.83 -1.19
N ASN A 146 3.02 15.60 -0.12
CA ASN A 146 2.19 16.64 0.48
C ASN A 146 3.01 17.66 1.29
N LEU A 147 4.06 17.22 1.97
CA LEU A 147 5.01 18.13 2.63
C LEU A 147 5.75 18.98 1.59
N ALA A 148 6.23 18.38 0.48
CA ALA A 148 6.87 19.13 -0.61
C ALA A 148 5.94 20.17 -1.22
N LEU A 149 4.69 19.81 -1.49
CA LEU A 149 3.66 20.71 -2.03
C LEU A 149 3.29 21.83 -1.05
N GLY A 150 3.24 21.53 0.26
CA GLY A 150 2.89 22.48 1.32
C GLY A 150 1.55 22.22 2.00
N ASN A 151 0.93 21.07 1.78
CA ASN A 151 -0.20 20.60 2.59
C ASN A 151 0.28 20.21 4.00
N THR A 152 -0.62 20.28 4.97
CA THR A 152 -0.44 19.75 6.33
C THR A 152 -1.26 18.48 6.49
N VAL A 153 -0.79 17.52 7.31
CA VAL A 153 -1.42 16.20 7.38
C VAL A 153 -1.67 15.78 8.82
N LEU A 154 -2.90 15.36 9.10
CA LEU A 154 -3.31 14.65 10.29
C LEU A 154 -3.42 13.16 9.96
N ALA A 155 -2.57 12.32 10.51
CA ALA A 155 -2.50 10.91 10.19
C ALA A 155 -3.14 10.03 11.26
N LYS A 156 -4.04 9.14 10.86
CA LYS A 156 -4.56 8.04 11.68
C LYS A 156 -4.00 6.74 11.15
N HIS A 157 -2.99 6.20 11.80
CA HIS A 157 -2.43 4.91 11.45
C HIS A 157 -3.23 3.75 12.05
N ALA A 158 -3.00 2.52 11.54
CA ALA A 158 -3.66 1.33 12.05
C ALA A 158 -3.36 1.08 13.54
N ASN A 159 -4.36 0.59 14.27
CA ASN A 159 -4.30 0.45 15.73
C ASN A 159 -3.24 -0.56 16.21
N ILE A 160 -2.77 -1.45 15.33
CA ILE A 160 -1.81 -2.51 15.68
C ILE A 160 -0.35 -2.13 15.44
N VAL A 161 -0.08 -0.95 14.86
CA VAL A 161 1.29 -0.44 14.60
C VAL A 161 1.52 0.96 15.18
N PRO A 162 1.10 1.23 16.43
CA PRO A 162 1.21 2.57 17.03
C PRO A 162 2.66 2.98 17.30
N HIS A 163 3.58 2.05 17.50
CA HIS A 163 4.98 2.38 17.73
C HIS A 163 5.63 2.92 16.44
N CYS A 164 5.36 2.29 15.30
CA CYS A 164 5.80 2.79 14.01
C CYS A 164 5.29 4.22 13.76
N ALA A 165 4.01 4.48 14.05
CA ALA A 165 3.41 5.81 13.91
C ALA A 165 4.05 6.88 14.81
N ASP A 166 4.26 6.55 16.08
CA ASP A 166 4.90 7.42 17.09
C ASP A 166 6.35 7.77 16.71
N VAL A 167 7.12 6.77 16.29
CA VAL A 167 8.52 6.99 15.88
C VAL A 167 8.59 7.76 14.56
N PHE A 168 7.70 7.51 13.62
CA PHE A 168 7.65 8.23 12.35
C PHE A 168 7.40 9.73 12.55
N GLU A 169 6.42 10.11 13.38
CA GLU A 169 6.18 11.51 13.71
C GLU A 169 7.41 12.17 14.35
N LYS A 170 8.08 11.49 15.28
CA LYS A 170 9.31 11.99 15.92
C LYS A 170 10.41 12.22 14.89
N LEU A 171 10.60 11.33 13.94
CA LEU A 171 11.57 11.51 12.84
C LEU A 171 11.25 12.74 11.98
N VAL A 172 9.99 12.95 11.64
CA VAL A 172 9.56 14.11 10.86
C VAL A 172 9.86 15.41 11.59
N ARG A 173 9.59 15.46 12.90
CA ARG A 173 9.92 16.63 13.75
C ARG A 173 11.43 16.82 13.89
N GLU A 174 12.20 15.76 14.11
CA GLU A 174 13.67 15.79 14.21
C GLU A 174 14.32 16.27 12.90
N ALA A 175 13.72 15.94 11.76
CA ALA A 175 14.13 16.45 10.46
C ALA A 175 13.93 17.96 10.30
N GLY A 176 13.19 18.60 11.21
CA GLY A 176 12.96 20.04 11.24
C GLY A 176 11.59 20.46 10.67
N ALA A 177 10.67 19.54 10.47
CA ALA A 177 9.30 19.91 10.13
C ALA A 177 8.66 20.69 11.30
N PRO A 178 7.98 21.81 11.04
CA PRO A 178 7.28 22.54 12.06
C PRO A 178 6.11 21.75 12.63
N GLU A 179 5.70 22.07 13.84
CA GLU A 179 4.51 21.48 14.46
C GLU A 179 3.27 21.71 13.57
N GLY A 180 2.50 20.66 13.32
CA GLY A 180 1.34 20.68 12.43
C GLY A 180 1.63 20.30 10.97
N ALA A 181 2.89 20.20 10.53
CA ALA A 181 3.19 19.71 9.18
C ALA A 181 2.79 18.24 9.00
N TRP A 182 3.04 17.45 10.05
CA TRP A 182 2.59 16.08 10.19
C TRP A 182 2.28 15.79 11.65
N THR A 183 1.07 15.30 11.93
CA THR A 183 0.65 14.95 13.30
C THR A 183 0.02 13.56 13.28
N ASN A 184 0.55 12.63 14.04
CA ASN A 184 -0.08 11.33 14.25
C ASN A 184 -1.14 11.39 15.33
N LEU A 185 -2.32 10.86 15.05
CA LEU A 185 -3.47 10.84 15.95
C LEU A 185 -3.87 9.40 16.31
N PHE A 186 -3.88 9.09 17.59
CA PHE A 186 -4.43 7.85 18.11
C PHE A 186 -5.92 8.00 18.40
N ILE A 187 -6.74 7.91 17.35
CA ILE A 187 -8.17 8.23 17.34
C ILE A 187 -9.05 7.11 16.83
N SER A 188 -10.35 7.18 17.13
CA SER A 188 -11.36 6.26 16.63
C SER A 188 -11.74 6.55 15.17
N THR A 189 -12.49 5.63 14.55
CA THR A 189 -13.08 5.83 13.22
C THR A 189 -14.13 6.96 13.20
N ASP A 190 -14.84 7.16 14.31
CA ASP A 190 -15.83 8.24 14.43
C ASP A 190 -15.15 9.60 14.43
N GLN A 191 -14.05 9.76 15.19
CA GLN A 191 -13.25 10.98 15.19
C GLN A 191 -12.60 11.25 13.81
N VAL A 192 -12.28 10.22 13.01
CA VAL A 192 -11.86 10.41 11.61
C VAL A 192 -13.00 10.99 10.78
N ALA A 193 -14.23 10.49 10.94
CA ALA A 193 -15.39 11.01 10.23
C ALA A 193 -15.66 12.48 10.59
N ASP A 194 -15.52 12.85 11.87
CA ASP A 194 -15.65 14.23 12.35
C ASP A 194 -14.57 15.13 11.76
N LEU A 195 -13.32 14.68 11.68
CA LEU A 195 -12.23 15.41 11.03
C LEU A 195 -12.52 15.66 9.53
N ILE A 196 -13.00 14.66 8.81
CA ILE A 196 -13.35 14.80 7.39
C ILE A 196 -14.50 15.80 7.21
N ALA A 197 -15.42 15.90 8.18
CA ALA A 197 -16.53 16.82 8.15
C ALA A 197 -16.13 18.28 8.43
N ASP A 198 -14.99 18.52 9.07
CA ASP A 198 -14.54 19.87 9.43
C ASP A 198 -14.13 20.67 8.18
N ASP A 199 -14.54 21.95 8.12
CA ASP A 199 -14.31 22.82 6.96
C ASP A 199 -12.81 23.12 6.71
N ARG A 200 -11.95 23.02 7.71
CA ARG A 200 -10.50 23.20 7.60
C ARG A 200 -9.82 22.05 6.89
N VAL A 201 -10.38 20.84 6.95
CA VAL A 201 -9.90 19.67 6.21
C VAL A 201 -10.34 19.78 4.75
N GLN A 202 -9.40 19.65 3.82
CA GLN A 202 -9.64 19.83 2.38
C GLN A 202 -9.51 18.53 1.56
N GLY A 203 -8.97 17.49 2.16
CA GLY A 203 -8.84 16.23 1.48
C GLY A 203 -8.54 15.06 2.42
N VAL A 204 -8.73 13.85 1.91
CA VAL A 204 -8.45 12.61 2.64
C VAL A 204 -7.78 11.57 1.75
N ALA A 205 -6.67 11.03 2.21
CA ALA A 205 -6.02 9.87 1.61
C ALA A 205 -6.32 8.64 2.48
N LEU A 206 -6.73 7.53 1.86
CA LEU A 206 -6.91 6.28 2.56
C LEU A 206 -6.26 5.14 1.80
N THR A 207 -5.42 4.39 2.49
CA THR A 207 -5.03 3.04 2.09
C THR A 207 -5.66 2.03 3.05
N GLY A 208 -6.33 1.00 2.54
CA GLY A 208 -6.99 0.02 3.41
C GLY A 208 -7.95 -0.93 2.73
N SER A 209 -8.95 -1.40 3.49
CA SER A 209 -9.98 -2.30 2.97
C SER A 209 -11.06 -1.54 2.20
N GLU A 210 -11.76 -2.23 1.27
CA GLU A 210 -12.91 -1.68 0.56
C GLU A 210 -13.96 -1.06 1.51
N ARG A 211 -14.22 -1.73 2.64
CA ARG A 211 -15.17 -1.21 3.65
C ARG A 211 -14.73 0.14 4.22
N ALA A 212 -13.44 0.26 4.55
CA ALA A 212 -12.91 1.53 5.05
C ALA A 212 -12.89 2.60 3.96
N GLY A 213 -12.50 2.23 2.73
CA GLY A 213 -12.53 3.13 1.57
C GLY A 213 -13.91 3.66 1.27
N SER A 214 -14.94 2.81 1.23
CA SER A 214 -16.32 3.22 1.02
C SER A 214 -16.81 4.19 2.10
N ALA A 215 -16.54 3.91 3.38
CA ALA A 215 -16.94 4.78 4.48
C ALA A 215 -16.27 6.16 4.43
N VAL A 216 -14.97 6.20 4.13
CA VAL A 216 -14.21 7.46 4.00
C VAL A 216 -14.65 8.25 2.76
N ALA A 217 -14.84 7.58 1.63
CA ALA A 217 -15.32 8.21 0.40
C ALA A 217 -16.75 8.79 0.56
N GLU A 218 -17.63 8.08 1.27
CA GLU A 218 -18.98 8.58 1.61
C GLU A 218 -18.89 9.89 2.40
N GLN A 219 -18.05 9.92 3.45
CA GLN A 219 -17.87 11.15 4.26
C GLN A 219 -17.21 12.26 3.43
N ALA A 220 -16.18 11.96 2.66
CA ALA A 220 -15.53 12.95 1.79
C ALA A 220 -16.51 13.52 0.77
N GLY A 221 -17.29 12.69 0.09
CA GLY A 221 -18.29 13.12 -0.88
C GLY A 221 -19.40 13.96 -0.26
N LYS A 222 -19.90 13.57 0.93
CA LYS A 222 -20.91 14.33 1.67
C LYS A 222 -20.45 15.76 2.02
N HIS A 223 -19.16 15.93 2.29
CA HIS A 223 -18.56 17.22 2.66
C HIS A 223 -17.75 17.87 1.52
N LEU A 224 -17.87 17.36 0.28
CA LEU A 224 -17.20 17.85 -0.94
C LEU A 224 -15.67 17.93 -0.80
N LYS A 225 -15.07 16.99 -0.08
CA LYS A 225 -13.62 16.90 0.08
C LYS A 225 -13.02 16.01 -1.02
N LYS A 226 -11.84 16.37 -1.50
CA LYS A 226 -11.08 15.50 -2.40
C LYS A 226 -10.65 14.22 -1.67
N SER A 227 -10.70 13.07 -2.32
CA SER A 227 -10.22 11.82 -1.75
C SER A 227 -9.38 11.01 -2.73
N THR A 228 -8.41 10.27 -2.20
CA THR A 228 -7.70 9.18 -2.89
C THR A 228 -7.87 7.90 -2.11
N LEU A 229 -8.08 6.81 -2.82
CA LEU A 229 -8.30 5.49 -2.21
C LEU A 229 -7.34 4.48 -2.85
N GLU A 230 -6.53 3.85 -2.00
CA GLU A 230 -5.71 2.69 -2.34
C GLU A 230 -6.22 1.49 -1.53
N LEU A 231 -6.89 0.55 -2.21
CA LEU A 231 -7.63 -0.52 -1.55
C LEU A 231 -7.03 -1.90 -1.85
N GLY A 232 -7.81 -2.96 -1.61
CA GLY A 232 -7.39 -4.31 -1.88
C GLY A 232 -7.06 -4.58 -3.36
N GLY A 233 -6.36 -5.67 -3.61
CA GLY A 233 -6.02 -6.14 -4.94
C GLY A 233 -6.15 -7.66 -5.02
N ASN A 234 -6.51 -8.18 -6.19
CA ASN A 234 -6.51 -9.60 -6.48
C ASN A 234 -5.64 -9.88 -7.71
N ASP A 235 -4.39 -9.41 -7.60
CA ASP A 235 -3.44 -9.30 -8.70
C ASP A 235 -3.16 -10.64 -9.36
N VAL A 236 -3.09 -10.61 -10.68
CA VAL A 236 -2.81 -11.78 -11.51
C VAL A 236 -1.31 -11.97 -11.74
N PHE A 237 -0.91 -13.22 -11.82
CA PHE A 237 0.41 -13.68 -12.21
C PHE A 237 0.25 -14.63 -13.40
N VAL A 238 0.27 -14.06 -14.62
CA VAL A 238 0.00 -14.79 -15.86
C VAL A 238 1.28 -15.40 -16.39
N VAL A 239 1.34 -16.73 -16.53
CA VAL A 239 2.52 -17.46 -17.05
C VAL A 239 2.14 -18.11 -18.36
N LEU A 240 2.74 -17.63 -19.46
CA LEU A 240 2.51 -18.13 -20.81
C LEU A 240 3.39 -19.36 -21.11
N ASP A 241 3.07 -20.06 -22.19
CA ASP A 241 3.71 -21.33 -22.55
C ASP A 241 5.20 -21.22 -22.92
N ASP A 242 5.65 -20.02 -23.29
CA ASP A 242 7.04 -19.70 -23.64
C ASP A 242 7.85 -19.04 -22.52
N ALA A 243 7.26 -18.86 -21.33
CA ALA A 243 7.92 -18.19 -20.19
C ALA A 243 9.17 -18.93 -19.71
N ASP A 244 10.09 -18.21 -19.08
CA ASP A 244 11.12 -18.80 -18.26
C ASP A 244 10.49 -19.34 -16.98
N LEU A 245 10.23 -20.66 -16.96
CA LEU A 245 9.44 -21.28 -15.93
C LEU A 245 10.13 -21.23 -14.56
N ASP A 246 11.44 -21.46 -14.51
CA ASP A 246 12.18 -21.50 -13.25
C ASP A 246 12.22 -20.12 -12.61
N GLU A 247 12.42 -19.08 -13.42
CA GLU A 247 12.34 -17.69 -12.95
C GLU A 247 10.91 -17.29 -12.55
N ALA A 248 9.89 -17.69 -13.32
CA ALA A 248 8.49 -17.42 -12.99
C ALA A 248 8.09 -18.08 -11.67
N VAL A 249 8.53 -19.32 -11.40
CA VAL A 249 8.29 -20.00 -10.11
C VAL A 249 9.01 -19.26 -8.97
N ARG A 250 10.28 -18.92 -9.14
CA ARG A 250 11.06 -18.19 -8.11
C ARG A 250 10.41 -16.87 -7.74
N GLN A 251 10.04 -16.07 -8.73
CA GLN A 251 9.36 -14.79 -8.53
C GLN A 251 7.93 -14.96 -8.00
N GLY A 252 7.22 -16.00 -8.45
CA GLY A 252 5.88 -16.30 -7.96
C GLY A 252 5.86 -16.65 -6.48
N VAL A 253 6.85 -17.40 -5.97
CA VAL A 253 7.02 -17.66 -4.54
C VAL A 253 7.27 -16.36 -3.78
N GLN A 254 8.18 -15.54 -4.26
CA GLN A 254 8.47 -14.24 -3.64
C GLN A 254 7.24 -13.33 -3.64
N ALA A 255 6.52 -13.21 -4.77
CA ALA A 255 5.33 -12.41 -4.93
C ALA A 255 4.18 -12.87 -4.02
N ARG A 256 4.12 -14.16 -3.66
CA ARG A 256 3.08 -14.68 -2.77
C ARG A 256 3.45 -14.62 -1.30
N LEU A 257 4.71 -14.89 -0.94
CA LEU A 257 5.15 -15.02 0.45
C LEU A 257 5.72 -13.72 1.05
N SER A 258 6.03 -12.71 0.24
CA SER A 258 6.48 -11.41 0.76
C SER A 258 5.46 -10.88 1.80
N ASN A 259 5.97 -10.45 2.95
CA ASN A 259 5.15 -10.00 4.08
C ASN A 259 4.03 -10.99 4.49
N CYS A 260 4.30 -12.28 4.42
CA CYS A 260 3.33 -13.36 4.61
C CYS A 260 2.10 -13.23 3.69
N GLY A 261 2.27 -12.72 2.48
CA GLY A 261 1.18 -12.47 1.53
C GLY A 261 0.29 -11.26 1.85
N GLN A 262 0.62 -10.48 2.86
CA GLN A 262 -0.15 -9.32 3.33
C GLN A 262 0.23 -8.05 2.56
N VAL A 263 0.16 -8.14 1.22
CA VAL A 263 0.50 -7.08 0.27
C VAL A 263 -0.66 -6.90 -0.71
N CYS A 264 -1.10 -5.68 -0.91
CA CYS A 264 -2.20 -5.39 -1.84
C CYS A 264 -1.86 -5.83 -3.28
N THR A 265 -0.61 -5.64 -3.71
CA THR A 265 -0.07 -6.06 -5.02
C THR A 265 0.55 -7.47 -5.02
N ALA A 266 0.38 -8.26 -3.96
CA ALA A 266 0.85 -9.65 -3.98
C ALA A 266 0.14 -10.45 -5.08
N ALA A 267 0.86 -11.34 -5.75
CA ALA A 267 0.25 -12.27 -6.68
C ALA A 267 -0.71 -13.21 -5.94
N LYS A 268 -2.01 -13.10 -6.22
CA LYS A 268 -3.07 -13.92 -5.60
C LYS A 268 -3.60 -14.95 -6.57
N ARG A 269 -3.80 -14.58 -7.85
CA ARG A 269 -4.35 -15.43 -8.91
C ARG A 269 -3.26 -15.79 -9.92
N PHE A 270 -2.77 -17.01 -9.87
CA PHE A 270 -1.80 -17.56 -10.79
C PHE A 270 -2.55 -18.16 -11.99
N ILE A 271 -2.45 -17.52 -13.15
CA ILE A 271 -3.11 -17.96 -14.40
C ILE A 271 -2.05 -18.59 -15.28
N LEU A 272 -2.13 -19.91 -15.44
CA LEU A 272 -1.11 -20.72 -16.09
C LEU A 272 -1.61 -21.24 -17.44
N HIS A 273 -0.80 -21.11 -18.47
CA HIS A 273 -1.07 -21.79 -19.73
C HIS A 273 -1.01 -23.31 -19.54
N GLU A 274 -1.96 -24.08 -20.11
CA GLU A 274 -2.12 -25.52 -19.90
C GLU A 274 -0.85 -26.33 -20.16
N LYS A 275 -0.03 -25.93 -21.16
CA LYS A 275 1.21 -26.65 -21.51
C LYS A 275 2.28 -26.64 -20.41
N ILE A 276 2.21 -25.70 -19.48
CA ILE A 276 3.22 -25.54 -18.42
C ILE A 276 2.64 -25.72 -17.01
N ALA A 277 1.32 -25.79 -16.89
CA ALA A 277 0.62 -25.73 -15.62
C ALA A 277 1.07 -26.80 -14.62
N ASP A 278 1.09 -28.08 -15.02
CA ASP A 278 1.48 -29.17 -14.12
C ASP A 278 2.91 -29.01 -13.59
N ARG A 279 3.82 -28.59 -14.47
CA ARG A 279 5.23 -28.37 -14.10
C ARG A 279 5.37 -27.17 -13.16
N PHE A 280 4.68 -26.07 -13.46
CA PHE A 280 4.65 -24.91 -12.58
C PHE A 280 4.09 -25.26 -11.20
N ILE A 281 2.91 -25.88 -11.13
CA ILE A 281 2.25 -26.24 -9.86
C ILE A 281 3.16 -27.14 -9.02
N SER A 282 3.80 -28.13 -9.63
CA SER A 282 4.72 -29.04 -8.94
C SER A 282 5.91 -28.29 -8.33
N GLN A 283 6.61 -27.47 -9.12
CA GLN A 283 7.77 -26.69 -8.65
C GLN A 283 7.35 -25.63 -7.62
N PHE A 284 6.25 -24.91 -7.86
CA PHE A 284 5.72 -23.87 -7.00
C PHE A 284 5.28 -24.44 -5.64
N SER A 285 4.58 -25.58 -5.64
CA SER A 285 4.18 -26.26 -4.40
C SER A 285 5.38 -26.71 -3.58
N ALA A 286 6.39 -27.29 -4.22
CA ALA A 286 7.62 -27.68 -3.53
C ALA A 286 8.34 -26.47 -2.91
N ALA A 287 8.47 -25.38 -3.67
CA ALA A 287 9.13 -24.18 -3.21
C ALA A 287 8.37 -23.44 -2.06
N LEU A 288 7.04 -23.38 -2.14
CA LEU A 288 6.21 -22.84 -1.05
C LEU A 288 6.32 -23.68 0.23
N SER A 289 6.31 -25.01 0.08
CA SER A 289 6.40 -25.93 1.23
C SER A 289 7.79 -25.93 1.90
N ALA A 290 8.82 -25.43 1.22
CA ALA A 290 10.16 -25.26 1.78
C ALA A 290 10.29 -24.02 2.69
N ALA A 291 9.25 -23.18 2.80
CA ALA A 291 9.29 -21.99 3.65
C ALA A 291 9.48 -22.38 5.12
N THR A 292 10.43 -21.71 5.78
CA THR A 292 10.74 -21.88 7.20
C THR A 292 9.99 -20.82 7.99
N LEU A 293 8.99 -21.25 8.77
CA LEU A 293 8.23 -20.38 9.67
C LEU A 293 9.01 -20.17 10.96
N GLY A 294 8.98 -18.94 11.51
CA GLY A 294 9.72 -18.66 12.74
C GLY A 294 9.70 -17.19 13.14
N ASP A 295 10.58 -16.83 14.07
CA ASP A 295 10.76 -15.46 14.54
C ASP A 295 11.12 -14.54 13.36
N PRO A 296 10.37 -13.45 13.11
CA PRO A 296 10.66 -12.50 12.05
C PRO A 296 12.04 -11.83 12.15
N LEU A 297 12.64 -11.82 13.34
CA LEU A 297 13.98 -11.26 13.57
C LEU A 297 15.11 -12.26 13.28
N ASP A 298 14.82 -13.54 13.13
CA ASP A 298 15.82 -14.53 12.73
C ASP A 298 16.03 -14.50 11.22
N GLU A 299 17.24 -14.21 10.76
CA GLU A 299 17.63 -14.16 9.35
C GLU A 299 17.39 -15.50 8.60
N LYS A 300 17.21 -16.60 9.31
CA LYS A 300 16.91 -17.92 8.71
C LYS A 300 15.42 -18.14 8.47
N THR A 301 14.57 -17.32 9.07
CA THR A 301 13.12 -17.37 8.84
C THR A 301 12.80 -16.84 7.46
N THR A 302 12.03 -17.60 6.69
CA THR A 302 11.59 -17.18 5.33
C THR A 302 10.12 -16.88 5.24
N LEU A 303 9.34 -17.17 6.28
CA LEU A 303 7.93 -16.81 6.40
C LEU A 303 7.60 -16.42 7.85
N GLY A 304 7.25 -15.15 8.05
CA GLY A 304 6.77 -14.62 9.32
C GLY A 304 5.31 -14.95 9.60
N PRO A 305 4.79 -14.53 10.76
CA PRO A 305 3.36 -14.67 11.10
C PRO A 305 2.48 -13.70 10.30
N LEU A 306 1.18 -13.92 10.33
CA LEU A 306 0.18 -12.89 10.02
C LEU A 306 0.20 -11.82 11.12
N SER A 307 -0.27 -10.63 10.80
CA SER A 307 -0.15 -9.44 11.67
C SER A 307 -0.96 -9.51 12.98
N SER A 308 -1.91 -10.43 13.09
CA SER A 308 -2.74 -10.60 14.29
C SER A 308 -3.50 -11.93 14.25
N ALA A 309 -4.01 -12.33 15.42
CA ALA A 309 -4.92 -13.48 15.54
C ALA A 309 -6.18 -13.31 14.67
N ASP A 310 -6.76 -12.10 14.67
CA ASP A 310 -7.93 -11.79 13.84
C ASP A 310 -7.65 -11.94 12.34
N ALA A 311 -6.45 -11.57 11.88
CA ALA A 311 -6.06 -11.74 10.48
C ALA A 311 -5.91 -13.22 10.14
N ARG A 312 -5.30 -14.01 11.02
CA ARG A 312 -5.17 -15.47 10.88
C ARG A 312 -6.54 -16.16 10.84
N ASP A 313 -7.41 -15.84 11.78
CA ASP A 313 -8.71 -16.51 11.91
C ASP A 313 -9.65 -16.18 10.75
N ARG A 314 -9.59 -14.95 10.22
CA ARG A 314 -10.28 -14.60 8.97
C ARG A 314 -9.76 -15.38 7.78
N LEU A 315 -8.44 -15.54 7.65
CA LEU A 315 -7.84 -16.30 6.56
C LEU A 315 -8.22 -17.78 6.63
N VAL A 316 -8.19 -18.39 7.83
CA VAL A 316 -8.66 -19.76 8.07
C VAL A 316 -10.08 -19.92 7.54
N LYS A 317 -11.00 -19.03 7.96
CA LYS A 317 -12.39 -19.06 7.53
C LYS A 317 -12.53 -18.95 6.01
N GLN A 318 -11.80 -18.04 5.37
CA GLN A 318 -11.86 -17.88 3.91
C GLN A 318 -11.40 -19.15 3.16
N VAL A 319 -10.32 -19.79 3.62
CA VAL A 319 -9.83 -21.03 3.00
C VAL A 319 -10.78 -22.20 3.24
N ASP A 320 -11.32 -22.34 4.46
CA ASP A 320 -12.31 -23.38 4.78
C ASP A 320 -13.58 -23.21 3.94
N GLU A 321 -14.08 -21.98 3.77
CA GLU A 321 -15.23 -21.69 2.91
C GLU A 321 -14.93 -22.01 1.44
N ALA A 322 -13.74 -21.66 0.95
CA ALA A 322 -13.33 -21.99 -0.41
C ALA A 322 -13.35 -23.50 -0.67
N VAL A 323 -12.76 -24.28 0.25
CA VAL A 323 -12.70 -25.75 0.16
C VAL A 323 -14.11 -26.37 0.28
N ALA A 324 -14.93 -25.90 1.21
CA ALA A 324 -16.30 -26.36 1.38
C ALA A 324 -17.17 -26.12 0.13
N ASN A 325 -16.84 -25.12 -0.68
CA ASN A 325 -17.50 -24.78 -1.95
C ASN A 325 -16.78 -25.32 -3.19
N GLY A 326 -15.92 -26.33 -3.05
CA GLY A 326 -15.37 -27.11 -4.15
C GLY A 326 -13.95 -26.78 -4.59
N ALA A 327 -13.28 -25.81 -3.95
CA ALA A 327 -11.85 -25.61 -4.17
C ALA A 327 -11.05 -26.83 -3.69
N LYS A 328 -9.98 -27.16 -4.41
CA LYS A 328 -9.10 -28.27 -4.08
C LYS A 328 -7.84 -27.74 -3.42
N LEU A 329 -7.54 -28.23 -2.22
CA LEU A 329 -6.31 -27.94 -1.52
C LEU A 329 -5.16 -28.77 -2.10
N VAL A 330 -4.12 -28.10 -2.62
CA VAL A 330 -2.92 -28.76 -3.13
C VAL A 330 -1.89 -28.88 -2.00
N THR A 331 -1.71 -27.83 -1.20
CA THR A 331 -0.81 -27.83 -0.04
C THR A 331 -1.27 -26.80 1.01
N GLY A 332 -0.84 -26.93 2.25
CA GLY A 332 -1.11 -25.99 3.35
C GLY A 332 -2.53 -26.04 3.88
N GLY A 333 -3.21 -24.91 3.94
CA GLY A 333 -4.63 -24.77 4.32
C GLY A 333 -4.89 -24.74 5.82
N LYS A 334 -3.87 -24.55 6.67
CA LYS A 334 -4.03 -24.62 8.13
C LYS A 334 -3.23 -23.54 8.84
N ALA A 335 -3.81 -23.01 9.90
CA ALA A 335 -3.04 -22.33 10.93
C ALA A 335 -2.02 -23.30 11.57
N VAL A 336 -0.91 -22.77 12.03
CA VAL A 336 0.10 -23.55 12.75
C VAL A 336 -0.26 -23.56 14.22
N ASP A 337 -0.25 -24.73 14.84
CA ASP A 337 -0.50 -24.90 16.27
C ASP A 337 0.62 -24.25 17.09
N GLY A 338 0.27 -23.67 18.24
CA GLY A 338 1.22 -23.05 19.18
C GLY A 338 1.02 -21.55 19.33
N GLU A 339 2.04 -20.89 19.84
CA GLU A 339 2.04 -19.43 20.00
C GLU A 339 2.20 -18.70 18.66
N GLY A 340 1.63 -17.50 18.59
CA GLY A 340 1.75 -16.65 17.41
C GLY A 340 0.67 -16.87 16.35
N CYS A 341 0.75 -16.05 15.30
CA CYS A 341 -0.28 -15.94 14.27
C CYS A 341 0.18 -16.59 12.95
N PHE A 342 0.77 -17.77 13.01
CA PHE A 342 1.34 -18.45 11.84
C PHE A 342 0.30 -19.19 11.01
N TYR A 343 0.49 -19.18 9.70
CA TYR A 343 -0.33 -19.88 8.73
C TYR A 343 0.54 -20.53 7.65
N GLN A 344 0.19 -21.74 7.24
CA GLN A 344 0.96 -22.49 6.23
C GLN A 344 0.80 -21.87 4.83
N PRO A 345 1.87 -21.80 4.02
CA PRO A 345 1.75 -21.49 2.60
C PRO A 345 0.77 -22.44 1.92
N THR A 346 -0.18 -21.86 1.19
CA THR A 346 -1.36 -22.59 0.71
C THR A 346 -1.53 -22.41 -0.79
N ILE A 347 -1.90 -23.47 -1.48
CA ILE A 347 -2.31 -23.44 -2.89
C ILE A 347 -3.71 -24.03 -3.01
N LEU A 348 -4.61 -23.28 -3.62
CA LEU A 348 -5.96 -23.69 -3.99
C LEU A 348 -6.10 -23.78 -5.51
N THR A 349 -6.78 -24.81 -5.99
CA THR A 349 -7.15 -25.00 -7.40
C THR A 349 -8.64 -25.30 -7.54
N GLY A 350 -9.17 -25.32 -8.75
CA GLY A 350 -10.56 -25.67 -9.00
C GLY A 350 -11.57 -24.66 -8.48
N ILE A 351 -11.17 -23.41 -8.24
CA ILE A 351 -12.08 -22.33 -7.87
C ILE A 351 -12.84 -21.89 -9.11
N THR A 352 -14.17 -21.93 -9.05
CA THR A 352 -15.09 -21.49 -10.11
C THR A 352 -15.82 -20.22 -9.71
N PRO A 353 -16.45 -19.48 -10.63
CA PRO A 353 -17.21 -18.26 -10.31
C PRO A 353 -18.30 -18.43 -9.24
N ASP A 354 -18.82 -19.65 -9.06
CA ASP A 354 -19.82 -19.96 -8.02
C ASP A 354 -19.18 -20.11 -6.62
N ASN A 355 -17.86 -20.23 -6.54
CA ASN A 355 -17.15 -20.29 -5.26
C ASN A 355 -16.97 -18.90 -4.69
N PRO A 356 -17.33 -18.62 -3.42
CA PRO A 356 -17.15 -17.30 -2.80
C PRO A 356 -15.73 -16.76 -2.90
N ALA A 357 -14.73 -17.64 -2.88
CA ALA A 357 -13.32 -17.27 -2.96
C ALA A 357 -12.90 -16.66 -4.32
N TYR A 358 -13.67 -16.88 -5.39
CA TYR A 358 -13.30 -16.45 -6.75
C TYR A 358 -13.07 -14.92 -6.85
N TYR A 359 -13.93 -14.15 -6.21
CA TYR A 359 -13.86 -12.68 -6.19
C TYR A 359 -13.25 -12.11 -4.92
N GLN A 360 -12.80 -12.96 -3.97
CA GLN A 360 -12.24 -12.51 -2.71
C GLN A 360 -10.70 -12.34 -2.79
N GLU A 361 -10.19 -11.36 -2.07
CA GLU A 361 -8.78 -11.22 -1.80
C GLU A 361 -8.35 -12.09 -0.62
N PHE A 362 -7.37 -12.98 -0.82
CA PHE A 362 -6.67 -13.67 0.27
C PHE A 362 -5.48 -12.84 0.74
N PHE A 363 -5.64 -12.15 1.85
CA PHE A 363 -4.59 -11.28 2.41
C PHE A 363 -3.68 -12.06 3.36
N GLY A 364 -3.00 -13.08 2.80
CA GLY A 364 -2.15 -14.03 3.49
C GLY A 364 -1.45 -14.97 2.48
N PRO A 365 -0.69 -15.97 2.93
CA PRO A 365 0.15 -16.81 2.07
C PRO A 365 -0.67 -17.87 1.28
N VAL A 366 -1.72 -17.45 0.60
CA VAL A 366 -2.65 -18.31 -0.15
C VAL A 366 -2.65 -17.93 -1.62
N ALA A 367 -2.29 -18.86 -2.50
CA ALA A 367 -2.32 -18.74 -3.94
C ALA A 367 -3.54 -19.46 -4.54
N GLN A 368 -4.26 -18.79 -5.42
CA GLN A 368 -5.29 -19.38 -6.28
C GLN A 368 -4.65 -19.71 -7.63
N VAL A 369 -4.80 -20.93 -8.13
CA VAL A 369 -4.23 -21.34 -9.40
C VAL A 369 -5.32 -21.73 -10.40
N TYR A 370 -5.23 -21.15 -11.58
CA TYR A 370 -6.13 -21.34 -12.70
C TYR A 370 -5.34 -21.80 -13.94
N VAL A 371 -5.95 -22.62 -14.78
CA VAL A 371 -5.34 -23.14 -16.02
C VAL A 371 -6.17 -22.67 -17.21
N VAL A 372 -5.51 -22.15 -18.24
CA VAL A 372 -6.13 -21.61 -19.45
C VAL A 372 -5.45 -22.18 -20.70
N GLY A 373 -6.19 -22.23 -21.81
CA GLY A 373 -5.69 -22.80 -23.07
C GLY A 373 -4.93 -21.80 -23.96
N ASP A 374 -5.19 -20.50 -23.79
CA ASP A 374 -4.63 -19.45 -24.66
C ASP A 374 -4.61 -18.06 -24.00
N ASP A 375 -4.04 -17.09 -24.73
CA ASP A 375 -3.89 -15.70 -24.28
C ASP A 375 -5.22 -15.00 -24.08
N GLN A 376 -6.23 -15.28 -24.91
CA GLN A 376 -7.54 -14.66 -24.81
C GLN A 376 -8.25 -15.10 -23.52
N ALA A 377 -8.20 -16.38 -23.21
CA ALA A 377 -8.71 -16.93 -21.95
C ALA A 377 -7.96 -16.38 -20.74
N ALA A 378 -6.62 -16.18 -20.84
CA ALA A 378 -5.84 -15.59 -19.78
C ALA A 378 -6.25 -14.15 -19.48
N VAL A 379 -6.44 -13.32 -20.50
CA VAL A 379 -6.89 -11.93 -20.35
C VAL A 379 -8.34 -11.87 -19.84
N ALA A 380 -9.23 -12.72 -20.38
CA ALA A 380 -10.63 -12.77 -19.93
C ALA A 380 -10.70 -13.10 -18.42
N LEU A 381 -9.96 -14.11 -17.97
CA LEU A 381 -9.88 -14.47 -16.57
C LEU A 381 -9.20 -13.38 -15.71
N ALA A 382 -8.15 -12.74 -16.22
CA ALA A 382 -7.48 -11.64 -15.53
C ALA A 382 -8.46 -10.50 -15.23
N ASN A 383 -9.30 -10.14 -16.19
CA ASN A 383 -10.27 -9.05 -16.10
C ASN A 383 -11.55 -9.40 -15.34
N ASP A 384 -11.84 -10.70 -15.16
CA ASP A 384 -12.98 -11.16 -14.35
C ASP A 384 -12.63 -11.04 -12.85
N SER A 385 -12.59 -9.81 -12.41
CA SER A 385 -12.30 -9.41 -11.03
C SER A 385 -12.95 -8.07 -10.70
N HIS A 386 -13.39 -7.93 -9.46
CA HIS A 386 -13.82 -6.65 -8.92
C HIS A 386 -12.66 -5.68 -8.68
N TYR A 387 -11.45 -6.20 -8.58
CA TYR A 387 -10.21 -5.46 -8.34
C TYR A 387 -9.48 -5.14 -9.65
N GLY A 388 -8.60 -4.15 -9.58
CA GLY A 388 -7.75 -3.75 -10.68
C GLY A 388 -6.52 -2.96 -10.20
N LEU A 389 -5.77 -3.48 -9.20
CA LEU A 389 -4.59 -2.79 -8.69
C LEU A 389 -3.39 -3.04 -9.60
N GLY A 390 -2.93 -4.27 -9.70
CA GLY A 390 -1.77 -4.62 -10.49
C GLY A 390 -1.85 -6.02 -11.10
N GLY A 391 -0.74 -6.46 -11.67
CA GLY A 391 -0.57 -7.79 -12.22
C GLY A 391 0.77 -7.97 -12.92
N SER A 392 1.08 -9.21 -13.30
CA SER A 392 2.28 -9.52 -14.06
C SER A 392 2.03 -10.53 -15.17
N VAL A 393 2.84 -10.44 -16.25
CA VAL A 393 2.80 -11.33 -17.41
C VAL A 393 4.20 -11.87 -17.67
N TRP A 394 4.32 -13.18 -17.77
CA TRP A 394 5.58 -13.92 -17.94
C TRP A 394 5.63 -14.56 -19.31
N THR A 395 6.57 -14.14 -20.14
CA THR A 395 6.77 -14.62 -21.52
C THR A 395 8.17 -14.22 -22.04
N ARG A 396 8.74 -14.98 -22.95
CA ARG A 396 9.96 -14.58 -23.67
C ARG A 396 9.67 -13.66 -24.84
N ASP A 397 8.44 -13.66 -25.34
CA ASP A 397 7.98 -12.74 -26.40
C ASP A 397 7.47 -11.43 -25.78
N ILE A 398 8.33 -10.41 -25.73
CA ILE A 398 8.00 -9.11 -25.13
C ILE A 398 6.86 -8.38 -25.89
N ALA A 399 6.72 -8.59 -27.21
CA ALA A 399 5.62 -8.00 -27.96
C ALA A 399 4.27 -8.61 -27.55
N ARG A 400 4.23 -9.93 -27.37
CA ARG A 400 3.10 -10.67 -26.81
C ARG A 400 2.79 -10.19 -25.37
N GLY A 401 3.82 -10.07 -24.54
CA GLY A 401 3.68 -9.56 -23.16
C GLY A 401 3.06 -8.15 -23.11
N ARG A 402 3.52 -7.22 -23.97
CA ARG A 402 2.96 -5.86 -24.08
C ARG A 402 1.50 -5.86 -24.51
N LYS A 403 1.13 -6.74 -25.45
CA LYS A 403 -0.25 -6.88 -25.91
C LYS A 403 -1.18 -7.33 -24.77
N LEU A 404 -0.77 -8.33 -23.99
CA LEU A 404 -1.55 -8.79 -22.83
C LEU A 404 -1.61 -7.71 -21.75
N ALA A 405 -0.47 -7.08 -21.43
CA ALA A 405 -0.41 -6.00 -20.45
C ALA A 405 -1.38 -4.86 -20.77
N SER A 406 -1.48 -4.46 -22.05
CA SER A 406 -2.44 -3.43 -22.49
C SER A 406 -3.90 -3.86 -22.43
N ALA A 407 -4.17 -5.17 -22.42
CA ALA A 407 -5.53 -5.72 -22.36
C ALA A 407 -6.00 -6.04 -20.92
N ILE A 408 -5.07 -6.08 -19.95
CA ILE A 408 -5.39 -6.31 -18.55
C ILE A 408 -5.86 -5.01 -17.89
N GLU A 409 -7.05 -5.02 -17.31
CA GLU A 409 -7.74 -3.85 -16.76
C GLU A 409 -7.31 -3.56 -15.31
N THR A 410 -6.04 -3.17 -15.14
CA THR A 410 -5.45 -2.81 -13.84
C THR A 410 -4.71 -1.47 -13.93
N GLY A 411 -4.37 -0.89 -12.80
CA GLY A 411 -3.58 0.33 -12.76
C GLY A 411 -2.11 0.12 -13.12
N MET A 412 -1.58 -1.09 -12.90
CA MET A 412 -0.18 -1.43 -13.12
C MET A 412 -0.04 -2.85 -13.70
N VAL A 413 0.85 -3.04 -14.66
CA VAL A 413 1.21 -4.38 -15.16
C VAL A 413 2.72 -4.45 -15.38
N PHE A 414 3.32 -5.54 -14.90
CA PHE A 414 4.75 -5.81 -15.00
C PHE A 414 4.99 -6.98 -15.97
N ILE A 415 6.01 -6.90 -16.82
CA ILE A 415 6.37 -7.97 -17.74
C ILE A 415 7.69 -8.58 -17.27
N ASN A 416 7.70 -9.90 -17.01
CA ASN A 416 8.83 -10.66 -16.49
C ASN A 416 9.39 -10.12 -15.16
N SER A 417 8.52 -9.53 -14.34
CA SER A 417 8.78 -9.12 -12.98
C SER A 417 7.52 -9.26 -12.16
N GLN A 418 7.64 -9.49 -10.87
CA GLN A 418 6.53 -9.30 -9.93
C GLN A 418 6.16 -7.81 -9.85
N SER A 419 4.96 -7.51 -9.34
CA SER A 419 4.58 -6.13 -9.01
C SER A 419 5.55 -5.57 -7.96
N ASP A 420 6.07 -4.37 -8.23
CA ASP A 420 7.02 -3.68 -7.37
C ASP A 420 6.68 -2.18 -7.31
N THR A 421 7.41 -1.43 -6.50
CA THR A 421 7.22 0.00 -6.29
C THR A 421 8.56 0.73 -6.33
N SER A 422 8.55 1.93 -6.90
CA SER A 422 9.66 2.85 -6.82
C SER A 422 9.14 4.30 -6.76
N ALA A 423 9.95 5.21 -6.23
CA ALA A 423 9.52 6.57 -5.96
C ALA A 423 9.09 7.35 -7.23
N GLU A 424 9.72 7.04 -8.37
CA GLU A 424 9.51 7.69 -9.65
C GLU A 424 8.35 7.11 -10.49
N LEU A 425 7.79 5.96 -10.08
CA LEU A 425 6.70 5.31 -10.81
C LEU A 425 5.35 5.54 -10.13
N PRO A 426 4.28 5.82 -10.89
CA PRO A 426 2.95 6.01 -10.31
C PRO A 426 2.43 4.69 -9.75
N PHE A 427 1.83 4.76 -8.56
CA PHE A 427 1.20 3.64 -7.89
C PHE A 427 -0.31 3.88 -7.76
N GLY A 428 -1.13 2.88 -8.05
CA GLY A 428 -2.58 2.92 -7.85
C GLY A 428 -3.37 2.07 -8.80
N GLY A 429 -4.62 1.83 -8.45
CA GLY A 429 -5.53 0.93 -9.13
C GLY A 429 -6.71 1.58 -9.82
N VAL A 430 -7.58 0.71 -10.30
CA VAL A 430 -8.90 1.01 -10.88
C VAL A 430 -9.94 0.05 -10.28
N LYS A 431 -11.19 0.15 -10.69
CA LYS A 431 -12.29 -0.67 -10.19
C LYS A 431 -12.40 -0.53 -8.65
N ARG A 432 -12.61 -1.64 -7.92
CA ARG A 432 -12.70 -1.63 -6.43
C ARG A 432 -11.34 -1.55 -5.73
N SER A 433 -10.23 -1.50 -6.47
CA SER A 433 -8.93 -1.19 -5.90
C SER A 433 -8.72 0.30 -5.61
N GLY A 434 -9.67 1.14 -5.99
CA GLY A 434 -9.70 2.55 -5.64
C GLY A 434 -9.45 3.49 -6.81
N TYR A 435 -9.07 4.72 -6.48
CA TYR A 435 -8.83 5.80 -7.44
C TYR A 435 -7.82 6.81 -6.90
N GLY A 436 -7.27 7.63 -7.79
CA GLY A 436 -6.11 8.47 -7.55
C GLY A 436 -4.82 7.74 -7.88
N ARG A 437 -3.71 8.45 -7.73
CA ARG A 437 -2.36 7.89 -7.90
C ARG A 437 -1.47 8.40 -6.78
N GLU A 438 -0.58 7.55 -6.32
CA GLU A 438 0.47 7.91 -5.38
C GLU A 438 1.83 7.79 -6.04
N LEU A 439 2.86 8.36 -5.41
CA LEU A 439 4.23 8.42 -5.94
C LEU A 439 4.34 9.19 -7.27
N SER A 440 5.54 9.26 -7.82
CA SER A 440 5.88 9.97 -9.06
C SER A 440 5.43 11.44 -9.10
N ASP A 441 5.37 12.01 -10.28
CA ASP A 441 4.80 13.34 -10.56
C ASP A 441 3.26 13.36 -10.47
N LEU A 442 2.60 12.20 -10.57
CA LEU A 442 1.16 12.11 -10.42
C LEU A 442 0.74 12.27 -8.96
N GLY A 443 1.43 11.58 -8.05
CA GLY A 443 1.08 11.59 -6.63
C GLY A 443 1.19 12.97 -5.97
N ILE A 444 2.20 13.78 -6.32
CA ILE A 444 2.33 15.14 -5.77
C ILE A 444 1.22 16.08 -6.24
N LYS A 445 0.64 15.81 -7.42
CA LYS A 445 -0.45 16.61 -8.00
C LYS A 445 -1.84 16.20 -7.50
N GLU A 446 -1.97 15.06 -6.83
CA GLU A 446 -3.28 14.57 -6.36
C GLU A 446 -3.97 15.53 -5.39
N PHE A 447 -3.25 16.07 -4.42
CA PHE A 447 -3.80 17.06 -3.49
C PHE A 447 -3.30 18.49 -3.80
N ALA A 448 -3.11 18.79 -5.09
CA ALA A 448 -2.82 20.13 -5.57
C ALA A 448 -4.08 20.80 -6.13
N ASN A 449 -4.23 22.10 -5.85
CA ASN A 449 -5.08 22.99 -6.63
C ASN A 449 -4.35 23.31 -7.93
N GLN A 450 -4.85 22.78 -9.03
CA GLN A 450 -4.34 23.03 -10.38
C GLN A 450 -5.02 24.32 -10.90
N LYS A 451 -4.43 25.46 -10.57
CA LYS A 451 -5.01 26.77 -10.76
C LYS A 451 -4.67 27.33 -12.15
N LEU A 452 -5.67 27.50 -12.99
CA LEU A 452 -5.50 28.19 -14.28
C LEU A 452 -5.33 29.69 -14.05
N VAL A 453 -4.31 30.27 -14.68
CA VAL A 453 -4.08 31.71 -14.79
C VAL A 453 -4.05 32.10 -16.26
N VAL A 454 -4.77 33.16 -16.62
CA VAL A 454 -4.81 33.70 -17.99
C VAL A 454 -4.55 35.20 -17.94
N VAL A 455 -3.58 35.65 -18.74
CA VAL A 455 -3.37 37.08 -19.03
C VAL A 455 -3.97 37.35 -20.40
N ALA A 456 -5.12 38.03 -20.42
CA ALA A 456 -5.79 38.36 -21.68
C ALA A 456 -4.92 39.30 -22.52
N GLY A 457 -4.81 38.99 -23.81
CA GLY A 457 -4.05 39.79 -24.79
C GLY A 457 -4.85 40.96 -25.34
#